data_d2f45716d71764f0ca5f0115531083b9
#
_entry.id   d2f45716d71764f0ca5f0115531083b9
#
_cell.length_a   1.000
_cell.length_b   1.000
_cell.length_c   1.000
_cell.angle_alpha   90.00
_cell.angle_beta   90.00
_cell.angle_gamma   90.00
#
_symmetry.space_group_name_H-M   'P 1'
#
loop_
_entity.id
_entity.type
_entity.pdbx_description
1 polymer ?
#
loop_
_entity_poly.entity_id
_entity_poly.type
_entity_poly.pdbx_seq_one_letter_code
_entity_poly.pdbx_strand_id
1 'polypeptide(L)'
;MLLCFMLLSACQTTQQNSRIIASAFNLTTGLQQKIMDRYAPKNIKVQHDIVYATQPNLSFDLYQDSQLQDLAARPTIVWIHGGGWIAGSKAHARGYFKLLAAQGFNLIAVQYQFAPHATYPTQLQQIDQALNYITQHAEKYQLNPQQLYLAGDSAGANLASHYAELLSNPAFAQQSNLQPTIQHKQLKGLILHCGIYDLKAFVETAPDEMNIVEWGVYNLVQAYTGDRKQDSEFLKNISPIQHLTANYPAVFISGGNKDFLTETQSMPMLHALQQQQIPVTTAFYPDTKAWLIHEYQFFMHQKESQQTFAKTVEFIRSTADPNVSRIQ
;
A
#
# COMPACT_ATOMS: atom_id res chain seq x y z
N MET A 1 17.30 -20.40 18.57
CA MET A 1 15.91 -20.91 18.64
C MET A 1 15.16 -20.82 17.28
N LEU A 2 15.71 -20.15 16.28
CA LEU A 2 15.11 -20.09 14.91
C LEU A 2 15.42 -21.33 14.04
N LEU A 3 16.48 -22.08 14.33
CA LEU A 3 16.94 -23.22 13.50
C LEU A 3 16.11 -24.49 13.61
N CYS A 4 15.30 -24.66 14.65
CA CYS A 4 14.49 -25.87 14.85
C CYS A 4 13.19 -25.91 14.02
N PHE A 5 12.78 -24.80 13.42
CA PHE A 5 11.56 -24.74 12.61
C PHE A 5 11.74 -25.19 11.15
N MET A 6 12.98 -25.30 10.66
CA MET A 6 13.25 -25.61 9.25
C MET A 6 13.06 -27.07 8.84
N LEU A 7 13.03 -28.02 9.78
CA LEU A 7 12.97 -29.45 9.44
C LEU A 7 11.54 -30.04 9.32
N LEU A 8 10.50 -29.23 9.55
CA LEU A 8 9.10 -29.67 9.46
C LEU A 8 8.40 -29.20 8.17
N SER A 9 9.06 -28.50 7.26
CA SER A 9 8.42 -27.76 6.16
C SER A 9 8.12 -28.58 4.89
N ALA A 10 8.52 -29.83 4.77
CA ALA A 10 8.36 -30.61 3.53
C ALA A 10 6.90 -31.03 3.22
N CYS A 11 5.95 -30.88 4.18
CA CYS A 11 4.54 -31.27 4.01
C CYS A 11 3.52 -30.24 4.52
N GLN A 12 3.92 -28.97 4.76
CA GLN A 12 2.98 -27.97 5.23
C GLN A 12 2.17 -27.39 4.07
N THR A 13 0.87 -27.21 4.30
CA THR A 13 -0.02 -26.57 3.32
C THR A 13 0.27 -25.06 3.21
N THR A 14 -0.06 -24.45 2.06
CA THR A 14 0.02 -22.99 1.87
C THR A 14 -0.64 -22.22 3.01
N GLN A 15 -1.75 -22.72 3.53
CA GLN A 15 -2.46 -22.11 4.65
C GLN A 15 -1.65 -22.13 5.96
N GLN A 16 -0.95 -23.24 6.25
CA GLN A 16 -0.11 -23.34 7.45
C GLN A 16 1.11 -22.40 7.35
N ASN A 17 1.77 -22.37 6.19
CA ASN A 17 2.89 -21.48 5.94
C ASN A 17 2.47 -20.01 6.07
N SER A 18 1.35 -19.62 5.47
CA SER A 18 0.80 -18.27 5.58
C SER A 18 0.51 -17.86 7.03
N ARG A 19 -0.02 -18.79 7.87
CA ARG A 19 -0.25 -18.52 9.30
C ARG A 19 1.05 -18.26 10.07
N ILE A 20 2.11 -19.01 9.79
CA ILE A 20 3.42 -18.86 10.43
C ILE A 20 4.01 -17.49 10.07
N ILE A 21 4.04 -17.17 8.77
CA ILE A 21 4.57 -15.89 8.28
C ILE A 21 3.72 -14.72 8.83
N ALA A 22 2.39 -14.82 8.80
CA ALA A 22 1.49 -13.80 9.32
C ALA A 22 1.69 -13.56 10.83
N SER A 23 1.91 -14.63 11.61
CA SER A 23 2.16 -14.50 13.05
C SER A 23 3.47 -13.76 13.34
N ALA A 24 4.53 -14.07 12.59
CA ALA A 24 5.81 -13.38 12.70
C ALA A 24 5.70 -11.90 12.30
N PHE A 25 5.02 -11.62 11.20
CA PHE A 25 4.76 -10.26 10.73
C PHE A 25 3.96 -9.45 11.76
N ASN A 26 2.84 -9.97 12.26
CA ASN A 26 2.00 -9.26 13.23
C ASN A 26 2.72 -8.98 14.57
N LEU A 27 3.66 -9.84 14.97
CA LEU A 27 4.47 -9.61 16.17
C LEU A 27 5.41 -8.41 15.97
N THR A 28 6.09 -8.35 14.82
CA THR A 28 7.03 -7.25 14.50
C THR A 28 6.29 -5.92 14.31
N THR A 29 5.18 -5.92 13.60
CA THR A 29 4.35 -4.71 13.39
C THR A 29 3.71 -4.21 14.68
N GLY A 30 3.35 -5.08 15.61
CA GLY A 30 2.84 -4.69 16.93
C GLY A 30 3.87 -3.89 17.74
N LEU A 31 5.17 -4.21 17.62
CA LEU A 31 6.25 -3.43 18.23
C LEU A 31 6.44 -2.09 17.52
N GLN A 32 6.44 -2.08 16.22
CA GLN A 32 6.54 -0.88 15.37
C GLN A 32 5.40 0.12 15.68
N GLN A 33 4.17 -0.35 15.82
CA GLN A 33 3.02 0.48 16.22
C GLN A 33 3.26 1.21 17.55
N LYS A 34 3.77 0.51 18.57
CA LYS A 34 4.06 1.12 19.88
C LYS A 34 5.11 2.23 19.78
N ILE A 35 6.07 2.10 18.88
CA ILE A 35 7.08 3.12 18.62
C ILE A 35 6.44 4.31 17.91
N MET A 36 5.65 4.10 16.87
CA MET A 36 4.96 5.15 16.12
C MET A 36 3.96 5.93 16.98
N ASP A 37 3.25 5.26 17.89
CA ASP A 37 2.27 5.90 18.79
C ASP A 37 2.90 7.00 19.65
N ARG A 38 4.23 6.97 19.89
CA ARG A 38 4.94 8.02 20.65
C ARG A 38 5.01 9.35 19.88
N TYR A 39 4.94 9.29 18.56
CA TYR A 39 4.97 10.48 17.68
C TYR A 39 3.58 10.94 17.27
N ALA A 40 2.55 10.17 17.63
CA ALA A 40 1.18 10.39 17.19
C ALA A 40 0.56 11.60 17.89
N PRO A 41 -0.02 12.57 17.17
CA PRO A 41 -0.81 13.66 17.74
C PRO A 41 -2.03 13.12 18.50
N LYS A 42 -2.42 13.82 19.60
CA LYS A 42 -3.54 13.40 20.45
C LYS A 42 -4.90 13.96 20.02
N ASN A 43 -4.89 15.02 19.21
CA ASN A 43 -6.09 15.74 18.77
C ASN A 43 -6.79 15.10 17.53
N ILE A 44 -6.26 14.01 17.03
CA ILE A 44 -6.87 13.33 15.86
C ILE A 44 -8.04 12.45 16.31
N LYS A 45 -9.21 12.78 15.78
CA LYS A 45 -10.41 11.96 15.92
C LYS A 45 -10.30 10.73 15.02
N VAL A 46 -10.61 9.56 15.56
CA VAL A 46 -10.65 8.32 14.80
C VAL A 46 -12.04 7.71 14.90
N GLN A 47 -12.64 7.44 13.76
CA GLN A 47 -13.85 6.64 13.65
C GLN A 47 -13.44 5.23 13.19
N HIS A 48 -13.63 4.26 14.10
CA HIS A 48 -13.21 2.88 13.85
C HIS A 48 -14.31 2.05 13.19
N ASP A 49 -13.91 1.02 12.47
CA ASP A 49 -14.74 -0.09 12.01
C ASP A 49 -15.95 0.34 11.16
N ILE A 50 -15.78 1.36 10.31
CA ILE A 50 -16.80 1.77 9.36
C ILE A 50 -16.91 0.67 8.29
N VAL A 51 -17.99 -0.10 8.33
CA VAL A 51 -18.25 -1.23 7.41
C VAL A 51 -18.59 -0.69 6.03
N TYR A 52 -17.85 -1.14 5.00
CA TYR A 52 -18.07 -0.74 3.61
C TYR A 52 -18.67 -1.85 2.73
N ALA A 53 -18.66 -3.10 3.20
CA ALA A 53 -19.27 -4.23 2.51
C ALA A 53 -19.78 -5.27 3.50
N THR A 54 -20.64 -6.17 3.04
CA THR A 54 -21.33 -7.16 3.89
C THR A 54 -20.46 -8.35 4.28
N GLN A 55 -19.37 -8.60 3.56
CA GLN A 55 -18.46 -9.69 3.88
C GLN A 55 -17.74 -9.40 5.22
N PRO A 56 -17.35 -10.43 5.97
CA PRO A 56 -16.66 -10.24 7.25
C PRO A 56 -15.36 -9.44 7.13
N ASN A 57 -15.12 -8.56 8.10
CA ASN A 57 -13.92 -7.75 8.26
C ASN A 57 -13.66 -6.69 7.16
N LEU A 58 -14.65 -6.39 6.31
CA LEU A 58 -14.54 -5.33 5.32
C LEU A 58 -14.97 -4.00 5.94
N SER A 59 -14.03 -3.33 6.57
CA SER A 59 -14.20 -2.03 7.21
C SER A 59 -13.00 -1.14 7.00
N PHE A 60 -13.14 0.15 7.28
CA PHE A 60 -12.03 1.08 7.35
C PHE A 60 -12.08 1.91 8.63
N ASP A 61 -10.93 2.50 8.98
CA ASP A 61 -10.83 3.52 10.02
C ASP A 61 -10.62 4.88 9.35
N LEU A 62 -11.33 5.90 9.85
CA LEU A 62 -11.23 7.28 9.37
C LEU A 62 -10.54 8.16 10.41
N TYR A 63 -9.45 8.82 10.02
CA TYR A 63 -8.64 9.73 10.83
C TYR A 63 -8.82 11.16 10.33
N GLN A 64 -9.25 12.07 11.20
CA GLN A 64 -9.49 13.48 10.89
C GLN A 64 -9.02 14.36 12.04
N ASP A 65 -8.43 15.51 11.73
CA ASP A 65 -8.15 16.52 12.76
C ASP A 65 -9.45 17.24 13.12
N SER A 66 -9.92 17.02 14.36
CA SER A 66 -11.17 17.61 14.84
C SER A 66 -11.12 19.11 15.06
N GLN A 67 -9.94 19.72 15.01
CA GLN A 67 -9.76 21.17 15.18
C GLN A 67 -9.87 21.91 13.84
N LEU A 68 -9.84 21.19 12.73
CA LEU A 68 -9.93 21.77 11.39
C LEU A 68 -11.38 21.88 10.93
N GLN A 69 -11.66 23.01 10.28
CA GLN A 69 -12.90 23.21 9.54
C GLN A 69 -12.70 22.81 8.06
N ASP A 70 -13.80 22.71 7.31
CA ASP A 70 -13.78 22.42 5.87
C ASP A 70 -13.09 21.10 5.49
N LEU A 71 -13.28 20.06 6.29
CA LEU A 71 -12.74 18.71 6.04
C LEU A 71 -13.12 18.19 4.64
N ALA A 72 -14.33 18.51 4.16
CA ALA A 72 -14.81 18.12 2.84
C ALA A 72 -14.05 18.79 1.68
N ALA A 73 -13.30 19.85 1.92
CA ALA A 73 -12.43 20.48 0.91
C ALA A 73 -11.05 19.84 0.83
N ARG A 74 -10.66 19.03 1.83
CA ARG A 74 -9.29 18.53 2.00
C ARG A 74 -9.06 17.24 1.23
N PRO A 75 -7.81 16.98 0.76
CA PRO A 75 -7.47 15.71 0.14
C PRO A 75 -7.78 14.52 1.05
N THR A 76 -8.24 13.43 0.43
CA THR A 76 -8.55 12.17 1.11
C THR A 76 -7.56 11.11 0.70
N ILE A 77 -6.74 10.64 1.64
CA ILE A 77 -5.78 9.55 1.45
C ILE A 77 -6.46 8.24 1.82
N VAL A 78 -6.50 7.29 0.90
CA VAL A 78 -6.98 5.93 1.14
C VAL A 78 -5.76 5.02 1.22
N TRP A 79 -5.44 4.57 2.44
CA TRP A 79 -4.28 3.74 2.72
C TRP A 79 -4.62 2.26 2.71
N ILE A 80 -3.87 1.50 1.94
CA ILE A 80 -3.95 0.04 1.82
C ILE A 80 -2.71 -0.52 2.52
N HIS A 81 -2.90 -1.27 3.60
CA HIS A 81 -1.78 -1.77 4.40
C HIS A 81 -1.01 -2.90 3.72
N GLY A 82 0.26 -3.04 4.08
CA GLY A 82 1.12 -4.16 3.72
C GLY A 82 0.81 -5.45 4.46
N GLY A 83 1.76 -6.38 4.43
CA GLY A 83 1.66 -7.69 5.09
C GLY A 83 1.59 -8.86 4.12
N GLY A 84 2.16 -8.72 2.91
CA GLY A 84 2.29 -9.81 1.93
C GLY A 84 0.95 -10.40 1.50
N TRP A 85 -0.12 -9.64 1.50
CA TRP A 85 -1.51 -10.05 1.23
C TRP A 85 -2.09 -11.05 2.23
N ILE A 86 -1.33 -11.55 3.21
CA ILE A 86 -1.71 -12.60 4.16
C ILE A 86 -1.85 -12.11 5.61
N ALA A 87 -1.41 -10.89 5.89
CA ALA A 87 -1.32 -10.31 7.24
C ALA A 87 -1.54 -8.79 7.22
N GLY A 88 -1.34 -8.16 8.37
CA GLY A 88 -1.48 -6.72 8.54
C GLY A 88 -2.85 -6.30 9.06
N SER A 89 -3.08 -5.01 9.14
CA SER A 89 -4.38 -4.46 9.52
C SER A 89 -4.47 -2.97 9.19
N LYS A 90 -5.69 -2.46 9.10
CA LYS A 90 -5.96 -1.02 8.97
C LYS A 90 -5.40 -0.17 10.13
N ALA A 91 -5.03 -0.79 11.25
CA ALA A 91 -4.37 -0.11 12.37
C ALA A 91 -2.83 -0.19 12.31
N HIS A 92 -2.27 -0.85 11.30
CA HIS A 92 -0.85 -1.16 11.13
C HIS A 92 0.06 0.05 11.35
N ALA A 93 -0.22 1.19 10.71
CA ALA A 93 0.56 2.41 10.82
C ALA A 93 -0.22 3.58 11.47
N ARG A 94 -1.11 3.30 12.43
CA ARG A 94 -2.03 4.28 13.01
C ARG A 94 -1.37 5.55 13.51
N GLY A 95 -0.15 5.47 14.05
CA GLY A 95 0.62 6.65 14.47
C GLY A 95 1.00 7.54 13.29
N TYR A 96 1.45 6.94 12.20
CA TYR A 96 1.76 7.64 10.94
C TYR A 96 0.51 8.23 10.30
N PHE A 97 -0.62 7.53 10.35
CA PHE A 97 -1.91 8.02 9.87
C PHE A 97 -2.36 9.27 10.60
N LYS A 98 -2.18 9.31 11.93
CA LYS A 98 -2.45 10.52 12.74
C LYS A 98 -1.53 11.67 12.38
N LEU A 99 -0.26 11.41 12.06
CA LEU A 99 0.66 12.45 11.58
C LEU A 99 0.19 13.05 10.26
N LEU A 100 -0.27 12.22 9.29
CA LEU A 100 -0.83 12.72 8.03
C LEU A 100 -2.13 13.50 8.26
N ALA A 101 -3.02 13.02 9.13
CA ALA A 101 -4.25 13.74 9.46
C ALA A 101 -3.96 15.11 10.09
N ALA A 102 -2.93 15.22 10.94
CA ALA A 102 -2.49 16.49 11.53
C ALA A 102 -1.91 17.48 10.50
N GLN A 103 -1.55 17.01 9.29
CA GLN A 103 -1.17 17.88 8.18
C GLN A 103 -2.38 18.43 7.40
N GLY A 104 -3.58 18.10 7.85
CA GLY A 104 -4.81 18.59 7.28
C GLY A 104 -5.43 17.68 6.22
N PHE A 105 -5.02 16.43 6.13
CA PHE A 105 -5.61 15.46 5.21
C PHE A 105 -6.68 14.59 5.91
N ASN A 106 -7.70 14.18 5.19
CA ASN A 106 -8.52 13.05 5.62
C ASN A 106 -7.74 11.76 5.33
N LEU A 107 -7.66 10.84 6.29
CA LEU A 107 -7.01 9.55 6.04
C LEU A 107 -7.96 8.40 6.36
N ILE A 108 -8.12 7.50 5.42
CA ILE A 108 -8.89 6.27 5.51
C ILE A 108 -7.94 5.10 5.40
N ALA A 109 -7.91 4.25 6.42
CA ALA A 109 -7.14 3.01 6.41
C ALA A 109 -8.07 1.82 6.17
N VAL A 110 -7.89 1.13 5.04
CA VAL A 110 -8.79 0.07 4.56
C VAL A 110 -8.33 -1.28 5.05
N GLN A 111 -9.26 -2.11 5.52
CA GLN A 111 -9.06 -3.53 5.73
C GLN A 111 -9.58 -4.33 4.53
N TYR A 112 -8.81 -5.30 4.08
CA TYR A 112 -9.19 -6.26 3.04
C TYR A 112 -9.02 -7.71 3.54
N GLN A 113 -9.62 -8.68 2.87
CA GLN A 113 -9.49 -10.10 3.23
C GLN A 113 -8.17 -10.67 2.75
N PHE A 114 -7.62 -11.60 3.54
CA PHE A 114 -6.29 -12.15 3.34
C PHE A 114 -6.29 -13.42 2.52
N ALA A 115 -5.23 -13.57 1.74
CA ALA A 115 -4.86 -14.81 1.13
C ALA A 115 -4.40 -15.85 2.20
N PRO A 116 -4.54 -17.13 1.97
CA PRO A 116 -5.11 -17.79 0.78
C PRO A 116 -6.64 -17.93 0.78
N HIS A 117 -7.35 -17.39 1.79
CA HIS A 117 -8.82 -17.46 1.83
C HIS A 117 -9.47 -16.57 0.75
N ALA A 118 -8.82 -15.45 0.47
CA ALA A 118 -9.17 -14.55 -0.61
C ALA A 118 -7.92 -14.39 -1.51
N THR A 119 -7.98 -14.92 -2.73
CA THR A 119 -6.90 -14.82 -3.72
C THR A 119 -7.16 -13.67 -4.70
N TYR A 120 -6.17 -13.32 -5.51
CA TYR A 120 -6.35 -12.41 -6.63
C TYR A 120 -7.55 -12.84 -7.49
N PRO A 121 -8.44 -11.93 -7.91
CA PRO A 121 -8.39 -10.46 -7.76
C PRO A 121 -9.23 -9.92 -6.58
N THR A 122 -9.61 -10.75 -5.61
CA THR A 122 -10.56 -10.39 -4.53
C THR A 122 -10.16 -9.11 -3.80
N GLN A 123 -8.88 -8.91 -3.49
CA GLN A 123 -8.42 -7.72 -2.77
C GLN A 123 -8.66 -6.44 -3.58
N LEU A 124 -8.43 -6.46 -4.90
CA LEU A 124 -8.71 -5.31 -5.77
C LEU A 124 -10.20 -4.98 -5.84
N GLN A 125 -11.05 -6.01 -5.92
CA GLN A 125 -12.51 -5.86 -5.87
C GLN A 125 -12.98 -5.23 -4.55
N GLN A 126 -12.37 -5.63 -3.43
CA GLN A 126 -12.69 -5.08 -2.12
C GLN A 126 -12.20 -3.63 -1.95
N ILE A 127 -11.04 -3.28 -2.53
CA ILE A 127 -10.57 -1.90 -2.58
C ILE A 127 -11.53 -1.04 -3.41
N ASP A 128 -12.01 -1.55 -4.54
CA ASP A 128 -13.01 -0.86 -5.35
C ASP A 128 -14.32 -0.65 -4.58
N GLN A 129 -14.79 -1.67 -3.86
CA GLN A 129 -15.96 -1.54 -2.98
C GLN A 129 -15.77 -0.47 -1.91
N ALA A 130 -14.57 -0.40 -1.30
CA ALA A 130 -14.24 0.64 -0.32
C ALA A 130 -14.27 2.04 -0.95
N LEU A 131 -13.64 2.22 -2.11
CA LEU A 131 -13.62 3.49 -2.84
C LEU A 131 -15.02 3.92 -3.29
N ASN A 132 -15.83 2.99 -3.78
CA ASN A 132 -17.22 3.24 -4.11
C ASN A 132 -18.02 3.71 -2.87
N TYR A 133 -17.88 3.00 -1.75
CA TYR A 133 -18.53 3.39 -0.51
C TYR A 133 -18.10 4.77 -0.02
N ILE A 134 -16.80 5.07 -0.05
CA ILE A 134 -16.21 6.35 0.33
C ILE A 134 -16.78 7.48 -0.53
N THR A 135 -16.87 7.29 -1.83
CA THR A 135 -17.38 8.31 -2.75
C THR A 135 -18.90 8.54 -2.60
N GLN A 136 -19.67 7.48 -2.40
CA GLN A 136 -21.12 7.56 -2.20
C GLN A 136 -21.51 8.19 -0.84
N HIS A 137 -20.66 8.06 0.17
CA HIS A 137 -20.91 8.56 1.53
C HIS A 137 -20.00 9.73 1.92
N ALA A 138 -19.40 10.41 0.91
CA ALA A 138 -18.44 11.47 1.13
C ALA A 138 -19.00 12.61 1.99
N GLU A 139 -20.23 13.04 1.76
CA GLU A 139 -20.91 14.07 2.54
C GLU A 139 -21.03 13.69 4.02
N LYS A 140 -21.49 12.47 4.31
CA LYS A 140 -21.67 11.94 5.67
C LYS A 140 -20.37 12.00 6.49
N TYR A 141 -19.24 11.74 5.85
CA TYR A 141 -17.93 11.67 6.51
C TYR A 141 -17.08 12.91 6.28
N GLN A 142 -17.62 13.94 5.62
CA GLN A 142 -16.92 15.19 5.28
C GLN A 142 -15.61 14.90 4.49
N LEU A 143 -15.71 14.07 3.45
CA LEU A 143 -14.59 13.68 2.59
C LEU A 143 -14.64 14.40 1.26
N ASN A 144 -13.49 14.54 0.59
CA ASN A 144 -13.41 15.04 -0.77
C ASN A 144 -13.26 13.89 -1.78
N PRO A 145 -14.33 13.45 -2.44
CA PRO A 145 -14.25 12.36 -3.40
C PRO A 145 -13.64 12.77 -4.74
N GLN A 146 -13.33 14.06 -4.94
CA GLN A 146 -12.68 14.58 -6.14
C GLN A 146 -11.17 14.72 -5.97
N GLN A 147 -10.63 14.49 -4.76
CA GLN A 147 -9.21 14.59 -4.45
C GLN A 147 -8.74 13.38 -3.64
N LEU A 148 -8.82 12.21 -4.28
CA LEU A 148 -8.39 10.94 -3.70
C LEU A 148 -6.91 10.70 -3.99
N TYR A 149 -6.22 10.17 -3.00
CA TYR A 149 -4.88 9.60 -3.11
C TYR A 149 -4.94 8.15 -2.68
N LEU A 150 -4.43 7.23 -3.48
CA LEU A 150 -4.21 5.86 -3.03
C LEU A 150 -2.80 5.77 -2.47
N ALA A 151 -2.69 5.22 -1.29
CA ALA A 151 -1.43 5.03 -0.59
C ALA A 151 -1.30 3.58 -0.12
N GLY A 152 -0.07 3.10 -0.03
CA GLY A 152 0.19 1.79 0.54
C GLY A 152 1.67 1.52 0.75
N ASP A 153 1.92 0.50 1.54
CA ASP A 153 3.24 -0.05 1.84
C ASP A 153 3.31 -1.52 1.41
N SER A 154 4.44 -1.97 0.88
CA SER A 154 4.69 -3.38 0.51
C SER A 154 3.58 -3.94 -0.41
N ALA A 155 2.89 -5.00 0.00
CA ALA A 155 1.74 -5.56 -0.70
C ALA A 155 0.59 -4.56 -0.89
N GLY A 156 0.41 -3.60 0.02
CA GLY A 156 -0.56 -2.52 -0.11
C GLY A 156 -0.19 -1.54 -1.22
N ALA A 157 1.09 -1.24 -1.41
CA ALA A 157 1.59 -0.45 -2.54
C ALA A 157 1.39 -1.18 -3.88
N ASN A 158 1.53 -2.52 -3.91
CA ASN A 158 1.15 -3.33 -5.07
C ASN A 158 -0.34 -3.13 -5.41
N LEU A 159 -1.23 -3.30 -4.43
CA LEU A 159 -2.66 -3.18 -4.64
C LEU A 159 -3.08 -1.76 -5.08
N ALA A 160 -2.49 -0.71 -4.47
CA ALA A 160 -2.73 0.68 -4.84
C ALA A 160 -2.27 0.96 -6.29
N SER A 161 -1.08 0.49 -6.63
CA SER A 161 -0.48 0.63 -7.96
C SER A 161 -1.30 -0.10 -9.04
N HIS A 162 -1.72 -1.34 -8.75
CA HIS A 162 -2.51 -2.16 -9.67
C HIS A 162 -3.92 -1.56 -9.88
N TYR A 163 -4.55 -1.05 -8.81
CA TYR A 163 -5.85 -0.37 -8.97
C TYR A 163 -5.75 0.89 -9.83
N ALA A 164 -4.68 1.67 -9.67
CA ALA A 164 -4.44 2.86 -10.50
C ALA A 164 -4.17 2.50 -11.97
N GLU A 165 -3.53 1.36 -12.22
CA GLU A 165 -3.33 0.82 -13.55
C GLU A 165 -4.66 0.50 -14.24
N LEU A 166 -5.55 -0.24 -13.55
CA LEU A 166 -6.90 -0.51 -14.05
C LEU A 166 -7.67 0.79 -14.36
N LEU A 167 -7.51 1.80 -13.51
CA LEU A 167 -8.19 3.09 -13.66
C LEU A 167 -7.65 3.93 -14.83
N SER A 168 -6.34 3.86 -15.10
CA SER A 168 -5.65 4.64 -16.15
C SER A 168 -5.57 3.93 -17.49
N ASN A 169 -5.84 2.61 -17.54
CA ASN A 169 -5.80 1.77 -18.74
C ASN A 169 -7.11 0.99 -18.92
N PRO A 170 -8.16 1.60 -19.51
CA PRO A 170 -9.47 0.96 -19.67
C PRO A 170 -9.43 -0.35 -20.48
N ALA A 171 -8.50 -0.48 -21.45
CA ALA A 171 -8.35 -1.70 -22.21
C ALA A 171 -7.88 -2.87 -21.33
N PHE A 172 -6.92 -2.59 -20.44
CA PHE A 172 -6.47 -3.57 -19.45
C PHE A 172 -7.56 -3.90 -18.43
N ALA A 173 -8.31 -2.91 -17.94
CA ALA A 173 -9.43 -3.13 -17.04
C ALA A 173 -10.50 -4.04 -17.67
N GLN A 174 -10.81 -3.86 -18.96
CA GLN A 174 -11.73 -4.73 -19.70
C GLN A 174 -11.18 -6.15 -19.85
N GLN A 175 -9.91 -6.29 -20.22
CA GLN A 175 -9.24 -7.59 -20.34
C GLN A 175 -9.21 -8.36 -19.01
N SER A 176 -8.98 -7.66 -17.92
CA SER A 176 -8.93 -8.23 -16.56
C SER A 176 -10.30 -8.52 -15.96
N ASN A 177 -11.38 -8.07 -16.61
CA ASN A 177 -12.75 -8.09 -16.07
C ASN A 177 -12.86 -7.40 -14.70
N LEU A 178 -12.07 -6.34 -14.51
CA LEU A 178 -12.05 -5.50 -13.32
C LEU A 178 -12.34 -4.05 -13.74
N GLN A 179 -13.53 -3.58 -13.40
CA GLN A 179 -13.97 -2.24 -13.79
C GLN A 179 -13.99 -1.33 -12.56
N PRO A 180 -13.05 -0.36 -12.45
CA PRO A 180 -13.05 0.60 -11.35
C PRO A 180 -14.35 1.41 -11.31
N THR A 181 -14.90 1.60 -10.11
CA THR A 181 -16.16 2.36 -9.90
C THR A 181 -15.92 3.86 -9.78
N ILE A 182 -14.74 4.29 -9.38
CA ILE A 182 -14.36 5.70 -9.35
C ILE A 182 -13.88 6.17 -10.73
N GLN A 183 -13.94 7.49 -10.97
CA GLN A 183 -13.45 8.08 -12.21
C GLN A 183 -11.94 8.40 -12.09
N HIS A 184 -11.21 8.28 -13.20
CA HIS A 184 -9.76 8.59 -13.26
C HIS A 184 -9.41 9.97 -12.69
N LYS A 185 -10.20 11.00 -13.02
CA LYS A 185 -9.99 12.39 -12.54
C LYS A 185 -10.10 12.58 -11.03
N GLN A 186 -10.69 11.62 -10.30
CA GLN A 186 -10.83 11.66 -8.84
C GLN A 186 -9.52 11.27 -8.15
N LEU A 187 -8.68 10.44 -8.80
CA LEU A 187 -7.39 10.00 -8.27
C LEU A 187 -6.29 11.01 -8.67
N LYS A 188 -5.77 11.76 -7.70
CA LYS A 188 -4.77 12.81 -7.91
C LYS A 188 -3.34 12.32 -7.85
N GLY A 189 -3.08 11.23 -7.14
CA GLY A 189 -1.75 10.68 -7.03
C GLY A 189 -1.69 9.39 -6.22
N LEU A 190 -0.53 8.75 -6.28
CA LEU A 190 -0.20 7.53 -5.56
C LEU A 190 0.94 7.78 -4.58
N ILE A 191 0.88 7.14 -3.42
CA ILE A 191 1.95 7.14 -2.41
C ILE A 191 2.36 5.69 -2.20
N LEU A 192 3.49 5.30 -2.78
CA LEU A 192 3.94 3.92 -2.87
C LEU A 192 5.23 3.73 -2.06
N HIS A 193 5.12 3.08 -0.91
CA HIS A 193 6.26 2.77 -0.07
C HIS A 193 6.67 1.31 -0.22
N CYS A 194 7.95 1.06 -0.57
CA CYS A 194 8.60 -0.26 -0.60
C CYS A 194 7.73 -1.38 -1.21
N GLY A 195 7.08 -1.10 -2.34
CA GLY A 195 6.08 -1.98 -2.93
C GLY A 195 6.65 -3.10 -3.78
N ILE A 196 5.75 -4.00 -4.20
CA ILE A 196 6.00 -5.09 -5.15
C ILE A 196 5.28 -4.75 -6.45
N TYR A 197 6.02 -4.55 -7.54
CA TYR A 197 5.47 -4.05 -8.80
C TYR A 197 5.62 -5.00 -9.97
N ASP A 198 6.54 -5.98 -9.86
CA ASP A 198 6.73 -7.06 -10.82
C ASP A 198 6.72 -8.40 -10.07
N LEU A 199 5.56 -9.05 -10.07
CA LEU A 199 5.40 -10.34 -9.39
C LEU A 199 6.17 -11.45 -10.10
N LYS A 200 6.32 -11.36 -11.43
CA LYS A 200 7.11 -12.34 -12.19
C LYS A 200 8.58 -12.26 -11.77
N ALA A 201 9.18 -11.08 -11.85
CA ALA A 201 10.56 -10.88 -11.43
C ALA A 201 10.79 -11.20 -9.95
N PHE A 202 9.78 -10.92 -9.10
CA PHE A 202 9.83 -11.23 -7.67
C PHE A 202 9.96 -12.74 -7.40
N VAL A 203 9.31 -13.59 -8.19
CA VAL A 203 9.40 -15.06 -8.06
C VAL A 203 10.67 -15.59 -8.73
N GLU A 204 11.05 -15.04 -9.88
CA GLU A 204 12.22 -15.52 -10.65
C GLU A 204 13.57 -15.17 -9.98
N THR A 205 13.59 -14.19 -9.08
CA THR A 205 14.79 -13.87 -8.28
C THR A 205 15.03 -14.82 -7.12
N ALA A 206 14.11 -15.76 -6.87
CA ALA A 206 14.29 -16.80 -5.84
C ALA A 206 15.34 -17.83 -6.33
N PRO A 207 16.48 -18.01 -5.62
CA PRO A 207 17.51 -18.99 -6.03
C PRO A 207 17.03 -20.44 -5.85
N ASP A 208 17.72 -21.36 -6.54
CA ASP A 208 17.41 -22.80 -6.53
C ASP A 208 17.48 -23.46 -5.14
N GLU A 209 18.29 -22.88 -4.22
CA GLU A 209 18.32 -23.27 -2.80
C GLU A 209 17.65 -22.18 -1.96
N MET A 210 16.40 -22.39 -1.59
CA MET A 210 15.59 -21.41 -0.85
C MET A 210 16.16 -21.14 0.55
N ASN A 211 16.67 -19.92 0.76
CA ASN A 211 16.86 -19.40 2.10
C ASN A 211 15.50 -18.97 2.70
N ILE A 212 15.49 -18.53 3.96
CA ILE A 212 14.24 -18.21 4.68
C ILE A 212 13.45 -17.06 4.04
N VAL A 213 14.15 -16.10 3.41
CA VAL A 213 13.52 -14.95 2.75
C VAL A 213 12.83 -15.43 1.48
N GLU A 214 13.51 -16.21 0.67
CA GLU A 214 13.02 -16.79 -0.58
C GLU A 214 11.82 -17.72 -0.33
N TRP A 215 11.92 -18.56 0.69
CA TRP A 215 10.79 -19.38 1.13
C TRP A 215 9.59 -18.51 1.53
N GLY A 216 9.83 -17.40 2.24
CA GLY A 216 8.80 -16.44 2.59
C GLY A 216 8.13 -15.85 1.35
N VAL A 217 8.92 -15.30 0.43
CA VAL A 217 8.46 -14.71 -0.83
C VAL A 217 7.61 -15.69 -1.64
N TYR A 218 8.14 -16.89 -1.83
CA TYR A 218 7.44 -17.95 -2.57
C TYR A 218 6.05 -18.25 -1.98
N ASN A 219 5.96 -18.37 -0.66
CA ASN A 219 4.69 -18.62 0.02
C ASN A 219 3.72 -17.44 -0.05
N LEU A 220 4.22 -16.20 -0.01
CA LEU A 220 3.41 -14.99 -0.17
C LEU A 220 2.73 -14.96 -1.55
N VAL A 221 3.52 -15.14 -2.60
CA VAL A 221 3.00 -15.16 -3.98
C VAL A 221 2.05 -16.36 -4.18
N GLN A 222 2.41 -17.55 -3.67
CA GLN A 222 1.53 -18.71 -3.75
C GLN A 222 0.17 -18.46 -3.07
N ALA A 223 0.19 -17.86 -1.87
CA ALA A 223 -1.03 -17.55 -1.15
C ALA A 223 -1.91 -16.58 -1.96
N TYR A 224 -1.31 -15.52 -2.51
CA TYR A 224 -2.02 -14.48 -3.26
C TYR A 224 -2.56 -14.97 -4.60
N THR A 225 -1.78 -15.77 -5.34
CA THR A 225 -2.12 -16.22 -6.70
C THR A 225 -2.78 -17.61 -6.77
N GLY A 226 -2.80 -18.33 -5.65
CA GLY A 226 -3.27 -19.73 -5.60
C GLY A 226 -2.34 -20.63 -6.43
N ASP A 227 -2.93 -21.52 -7.21
CA ASP A 227 -2.19 -22.50 -8.01
C ASP A 227 -1.46 -21.90 -9.23
N ARG A 228 -1.68 -20.60 -9.51
CA ARG A 228 -1.11 -19.90 -10.68
C ARG A 228 0.25 -19.23 -10.42
N LYS A 229 0.90 -19.47 -9.30
CA LYS A 229 2.20 -18.88 -8.94
C LYS A 229 3.34 -19.17 -9.91
N GLN A 230 3.25 -20.24 -10.70
CA GLN A 230 4.23 -20.61 -11.73
C GLN A 230 3.79 -20.25 -13.15
N ASP A 231 2.60 -19.67 -13.30
CA ASP A 231 2.11 -19.17 -14.58
C ASP A 231 2.75 -17.80 -14.87
N SER A 232 3.88 -17.83 -15.57
CA SER A 232 4.70 -16.65 -15.89
C SER A 232 3.90 -15.57 -16.62
N GLU A 233 2.99 -15.94 -17.52
CA GLU A 233 2.16 -14.99 -18.26
C GLU A 233 1.11 -14.35 -17.34
N PHE A 234 0.51 -15.13 -16.46
CA PHE A 234 -0.40 -14.61 -15.45
C PHE A 234 0.32 -13.67 -14.49
N LEU A 235 1.49 -14.07 -13.95
CA LEU A 235 2.26 -13.21 -13.04
C LEU A 235 2.64 -11.88 -13.70
N LYS A 236 3.03 -11.91 -14.98
CA LYS A 236 3.28 -10.72 -15.78
C LYS A 236 2.02 -9.85 -15.89
N ASN A 237 0.89 -10.45 -16.22
CA ASN A 237 -0.39 -9.73 -16.39
C ASN A 237 -0.92 -9.09 -15.09
N ILE A 238 -0.57 -9.62 -13.92
CA ILE A 238 -0.95 -9.03 -12.62
C ILE A 238 0.15 -8.17 -11.98
N SER A 239 1.20 -7.85 -12.75
CA SER A 239 2.33 -7.00 -12.32
C SER A 239 2.08 -5.55 -12.74
N PRO A 240 1.88 -4.62 -11.80
CA PRO A 240 1.54 -3.22 -12.13
C PRO A 240 2.51 -2.51 -13.07
N ILE A 241 3.78 -2.89 -13.08
CA ILE A 241 4.79 -2.31 -13.94
C ILE A 241 4.54 -2.55 -15.45
N GLN A 242 3.73 -3.56 -15.81
CA GLN A 242 3.57 -4.02 -17.20
C GLN A 242 2.55 -3.22 -18.02
N HIS A 243 1.62 -2.54 -17.39
CA HIS A 243 0.49 -1.90 -18.07
C HIS A 243 0.42 -0.39 -17.82
N LEU A 244 1.54 0.22 -17.44
CA LEU A 244 1.64 1.66 -17.26
C LEU A 244 1.33 2.40 -18.56
N THR A 245 0.57 3.47 -18.47
CA THR A 245 0.26 4.37 -19.59
C THR A 245 0.59 5.80 -19.22
N ALA A 246 0.69 6.70 -20.19
CA ALA A 246 0.88 8.13 -19.96
C ALA A 246 -0.27 8.78 -19.13
N ASN A 247 -1.40 8.10 -18.99
CA ASN A 247 -2.52 8.54 -18.17
C ASN A 247 -2.40 8.12 -16.69
N TYR A 248 -1.32 7.41 -16.34
CA TYR A 248 -1.12 6.98 -14.96
C TYR A 248 -0.96 8.20 -14.04
N PRO A 249 -1.52 8.20 -12.82
CA PRO A 249 -1.45 9.35 -11.91
C PRO A 249 0.00 9.69 -11.53
N ALA A 250 0.23 10.90 -11.02
CA ALA A 250 1.51 11.26 -10.40
C ALA A 250 1.83 10.31 -9.23
N VAL A 251 3.11 9.98 -9.05
CA VAL A 251 3.55 8.97 -8.07
C VAL A 251 4.57 9.56 -7.10
N PHE A 252 4.36 9.33 -5.82
CA PHE A 252 5.40 9.36 -4.80
C PHE A 252 5.88 7.93 -4.55
N ILE A 253 7.19 7.66 -4.72
CA ILE A 253 7.76 6.33 -4.51
C ILE A 253 8.98 6.38 -3.58
N SER A 254 9.08 5.40 -2.68
CA SER A 254 10.20 5.29 -1.75
C SER A 254 10.64 3.84 -1.50
N GLY A 255 11.89 3.69 -1.05
CA GLY A 255 12.46 2.42 -0.63
C GLY A 255 13.71 2.63 0.22
N GLY A 256 13.99 1.73 1.14
CA GLY A 256 15.14 1.79 2.03
C GLY A 256 16.41 1.24 1.39
N ASN A 257 17.60 1.75 1.80
CA ASN A 257 18.90 1.29 1.29
C ASN A 257 19.28 -0.13 1.79
N LYS A 258 18.51 -0.69 2.71
CA LYS A 258 18.67 -2.07 3.24
C LYS A 258 17.37 -2.87 3.05
N ASP A 259 16.50 -2.43 2.18
CA ASP A 259 15.30 -3.15 1.77
C ASP A 259 15.57 -3.83 0.42
N PHE A 260 15.48 -5.16 0.38
CA PHE A 260 15.71 -5.95 -0.84
C PHE A 260 14.71 -5.62 -1.96
N LEU A 261 13.52 -5.10 -1.63
CA LEU A 261 12.54 -4.67 -2.63
C LEU A 261 12.94 -3.34 -3.31
N THR A 262 13.87 -2.58 -2.76
CA THR A 262 14.27 -1.30 -3.37
C THR A 262 14.89 -1.53 -4.74
N GLU A 263 15.93 -2.34 -4.83
CA GLU A 263 16.65 -2.58 -6.10
C GLU A 263 15.86 -3.48 -7.06
N THR A 264 15.10 -4.44 -6.52
CA THR A 264 14.41 -5.44 -7.35
C THR A 264 13.01 -5.04 -7.79
N GLN A 265 12.39 -4.08 -7.13
CA GLN A 265 11.01 -3.67 -7.38
C GLN A 265 10.84 -2.16 -7.51
N SER A 266 11.29 -1.36 -6.52
CA SER A 266 11.04 0.08 -6.51
C SER A 266 11.84 0.83 -7.58
N MET A 267 13.10 0.46 -7.81
CA MET A 267 13.93 1.09 -8.85
C MET A 267 13.47 0.72 -10.27
N PRO A 268 13.17 -0.54 -10.62
CA PRO A 268 12.54 -0.87 -11.89
C PRO A 268 11.23 -0.12 -12.14
N MET A 269 10.35 -0.02 -11.11
CA MET A 269 9.09 0.74 -11.23
C MET A 269 9.36 2.23 -11.48
N LEU A 270 10.31 2.84 -10.78
CA LEU A 270 10.73 4.23 -11.02
C LEU A 270 11.16 4.44 -12.46
N HIS A 271 12.00 3.58 -12.99
CA HIS A 271 12.47 3.67 -14.38
C HIS A 271 11.31 3.52 -15.38
N ALA A 272 10.40 2.58 -15.15
CA ALA A 272 9.22 2.41 -16.00
C ALA A 272 8.29 3.63 -15.99
N LEU A 273 8.06 4.23 -14.82
CA LEU A 273 7.30 5.48 -14.68
C LEU A 273 7.95 6.63 -15.45
N GLN A 274 9.28 6.78 -15.33
CA GLN A 274 10.04 7.80 -16.05
C GLN A 274 10.00 7.61 -17.58
N GLN A 275 10.08 6.37 -18.06
CA GLN A 275 9.95 6.05 -19.49
C GLN A 275 8.57 6.44 -20.03
N GLN A 276 7.52 6.33 -19.24
CA GLN A 276 6.16 6.77 -19.58
C GLN A 276 5.94 8.28 -19.34
N GLN A 277 6.97 9.03 -18.91
CA GLN A 277 6.90 10.46 -18.61
C GLN A 277 5.89 10.80 -17.49
N ILE A 278 5.62 9.85 -16.59
CA ILE A 278 4.73 10.03 -15.45
C ILE A 278 5.47 10.90 -14.41
N PRO A 279 4.82 11.95 -13.85
CA PRO A 279 5.42 12.76 -12.79
C PRO A 279 5.74 11.91 -11.55
N VAL A 280 7.00 11.89 -11.10
CA VAL A 280 7.45 11.10 -9.96
C VAL A 280 8.19 11.96 -8.95
N THR A 281 7.82 11.85 -7.69
CA THR A 281 8.59 12.34 -6.53
C THR A 281 9.21 11.13 -5.82
N THR A 282 10.49 11.22 -5.47
CA THR A 282 11.22 10.08 -4.90
C THR A 282 11.73 10.36 -3.49
N ALA A 283 11.80 9.30 -2.67
CA ALA A 283 12.47 9.31 -1.37
C ALA A 283 13.35 8.06 -1.21
N PHE A 284 14.46 8.05 -1.95
CA PHE A 284 15.55 7.09 -1.82
C PHE A 284 16.77 7.79 -1.25
N TYR A 285 17.53 7.10 -0.40
CA TYR A 285 18.71 7.66 0.30
C TYR A 285 19.90 6.71 0.19
N PRO A 286 20.47 6.51 -1.01
CA PRO A 286 21.53 5.53 -1.24
C PRO A 286 22.81 5.82 -0.44
N ASP A 287 23.12 7.10 -0.21
CA ASP A 287 24.37 7.54 0.43
C ASP A 287 24.26 7.68 1.95
N THR A 288 23.10 7.42 2.54
CA THR A 288 22.94 7.51 4.00
C THR A 288 23.65 6.36 4.71
N LYS A 289 24.20 6.66 5.89
CA LYS A 289 24.76 5.65 6.79
C LYS A 289 23.67 4.98 7.66
N ALA A 290 22.46 5.49 7.65
CA ALA A 290 21.34 4.90 8.38
C ALA A 290 20.90 3.58 7.73
N TRP A 291 20.49 2.65 8.56
CA TRP A 291 19.89 1.38 8.10
C TRP A 291 18.41 1.58 7.85
N LEU A 292 18.07 1.86 6.62
CA LEU A 292 16.69 2.01 6.18
C LEU A 292 16.18 0.67 5.67
N ILE A 293 15.62 -0.10 6.57
CA ILE A 293 15.05 -1.43 6.30
C ILE A 293 13.66 -1.30 5.65
N HIS A 294 13.04 -2.42 5.36
CA HIS A 294 11.65 -2.46 4.85
C HIS A 294 10.72 -1.64 5.75
N GLU A 295 9.85 -0.81 5.14
CA GLU A 295 8.93 0.12 5.84
C GLU A 295 9.63 1.17 6.72
N TYR A 296 10.86 1.59 6.38
CA TYR A 296 11.62 2.58 7.16
C TYR A 296 10.85 3.89 7.38
N GLN A 297 9.97 4.28 6.46
CA GLN A 297 9.16 5.50 6.54
C GLN A 297 8.35 5.61 7.84
N PHE A 298 8.08 4.50 8.50
CA PHE A 298 7.37 4.47 9.77
C PHE A 298 8.26 4.69 11.00
N PHE A 299 9.59 4.64 10.85
CA PHE A 299 10.53 4.85 11.95
C PHE A 299 10.84 6.33 12.18
N MET A 300 9.85 7.10 12.65
CA MET A 300 9.90 8.58 12.78
C MET A 300 11.02 9.12 13.69
N HIS A 301 11.79 8.26 14.36
CA HIS A 301 13.02 8.65 15.05
C HIS A 301 14.21 8.85 14.09
N GLN A 302 14.14 8.34 12.86
CA GLN A 302 15.18 8.49 11.84
C GLN A 302 14.96 9.77 11.03
N LYS A 303 16.04 10.45 10.68
CA LYS A 303 16.02 11.67 9.88
C LYS A 303 15.42 11.43 8.49
N GLU A 304 15.80 10.34 7.85
CA GLU A 304 15.33 9.97 6.51
C GLU A 304 13.82 9.69 6.50
N SER A 305 13.30 9.09 7.57
CA SER A 305 11.86 8.86 7.71
C SER A 305 11.08 10.17 7.84
N GLN A 306 11.62 11.13 8.62
CA GLN A 306 11.04 12.47 8.74
C GLN A 306 11.10 13.23 7.40
N GLN A 307 12.20 13.11 6.67
CA GLN A 307 12.35 13.70 5.33
C GLN A 307 11.37 13.08 4.32
N THR A 308 11.20 11.75 4.36
CA THR A 308 10.23 11.02 3.54
C THR A 308 8.81 11.49 3.85
N PHE A 309 8.47 11.63 5.14
CA PHE A 309 7.18 12.18 5.55
C PHE A 309 6.95 13.60 5.02
N ALA A 310 7.93 14.50 5.18
CA ALA A 310 7.83 15.87 4.67
C ALA A 310 7.63 15.90 3.15
N LYS A 311 8.40 15.10 2.39
CA LYS A 311 8.23 14.99 0.94
C LYS A 311 6.86 14.39 0.54
N THR A 312 6.33 13.44 1.32
CA THR A 312 4.98 12.89 1.10
C THR A 312 3.92 13.99 1.26
N VAL A 313 4.02 14.80 2.30
CA VAL A 313 3.12 15.96 2.52
C VAL A 313 3.22 16.98 1.40
N GLU A 314 4.43 17.31 0.97
CA GLU A 314 4.68 18.24 -0.15
C GLU A 314 4.11 17.69 -1.46
N PHE A 315 4.30 16.42 -1.75
CA PHE A 315 3.72 15.75 -2.93
C PHE A 315 2.20 15.90 -2.96
N ILE A 316 1.51 15.60 -1.86
CA ILE A 316 0.06 15.73 -1.79
C ILE A 316 -0.36 17.19 -2.03
N ARG A 317 0.31 18.15 -1.39
CA ARG A 317 -0.01 19.58 -1.53
C ARG A 317 0.24 20.12 -2.94
N SER A 318 1.28 19.64 -3.60
CA SER A 318 1.63 20.10 -4.95
C SER A 318 0.77 19.50 -6.06
N THR A 319 0.18 18.32 -5.82
CA THR A 319 -0.69 17.62 -6.78
C THR A 319 -2.19 17.83 -6.51
N ALA A 320 -2.54 18.36 -5.34
CA ALA A 320 -3.91 18.75 -5.02
C ALA A 320 -4.35 19.96 -5.88
N ASP A 321 -5.67 20.11 -6.04
CA ASP A 321 -6.23 21.27 -6.75
C ASP A 321 -5.79 22.58 -6.07
N PRO A 322 -5.27 23.56 -6.82
CA PRO A 322 -4.79 24.85 -6.28
C PRO A 322 -5.81 25.63 -5.45
N ASN A 323 -7.11 25.39 -5.70
CA ASN A 323 -8.17 26.02 -4.92
C ASN A 323 -8.32 25.45 -3.50
N VAL A 324 -7.77 24.26 -3.25
CA VAL A 324 -7.79 23.57 -1.94
C VAL A 324 -6.50 23.87 -1.15
N SER A 325 -5.38 24.06 -1.82
CA SER A 325 -4.07 24.33 -1.19
C SER A 325 -4.00 25.70 -0.49
N ARG A 326 -5.01 26.57 -0.65
CA ARG A 326 -5.09 27.91 -0.01
C ARG A 326 -5.79 27.92 1.34
N ILE A 327 -6.31 26.78 1.80
CA ILE A 327 -6.91 26.65 3.13
C ILE A 327 -5.76 26.30 4.10
N GLN A 328 -5.09 27.34 4.60
CA GLN A 328 -4.05 27.27 5.64
C GLN A 328 -4.68 27.10 7.02
#